data_d85f16ba7d488c13a4d3382e9dd895e0
#
_entry.id   d85f16ba7d488c13a4d3382e9dd895e0
#
_cell.length_a   1.000
_cell.length_b   1.000
_cell.length_c   1.000
_cell.angle_alpha   90.00
_cell.angle_beta   90.00
_cell.angle_gamma   90.00
#
_symmetry.space_group_name_H-M   'P 1'
#
loop_
_entity.id
_entity.type
_entity.pdbx_description
1 polymer ?
#
loop_
_entity_poly.entity_id
_entity_poly.type
_entity_poly.pdbx_seq_one_letter_code
_entity_poly.pdbx_strand_id
1 'polypeptide(L)'
;MVDLLEITQRALDLAARKEIDEFRGAPHAPPKEAKTKQDMEDWIRKTALTVHHPSSTCPIGTVLDPELRVHGIEGLRVVDASAMPNIVTAHINACVYMMAEKAADMIRGLPPMPAAA
;
A
#
# COMPACT_ATOMS: atom_id res chain seq x y z
N MET A 1 11.56 6.65 -7.59
CA MET A 1 11.36 8.01 -8.18
C MET A 1 10.94 7.95 -9.64
N VAL A 2 11.60 7.16 -10.49
CA VAL A 2 11.23 7.02 -11.91
C VAL A 2 9.77 6.61 -12.06
N ASP A 3 9.32 5.60 -11.34
CA ASP A 3 7.94 5.09 -11.41
C ASP A 3 6.89 6.15 -11.01
N LEU A 4 7.15 6.92 -9.94
CA LEU A 4 6.23 7.98 -9.52
C LEU A 4 6.14 9.12 -10.54
N LEU A 5 7.25 9.46 -11.19
CA LEU A 5 7.25 10.47 -12.25
C LEU A 5 6.45 10.00 -13.46
N GLU A 6 6.64 8.75 -13.88
CA GLU A 6 5.90 8.16 -15.00
C GLU A 6 4.39 8.08 -14.70
N ILE A 7 4.02 7.60 -13.50
CA ILE A 7 2.62 7.53 -13.08
C ILE A 7 1.99 8.92 -13.06
N THR A 8 2.70 9.93 -12.54
CA THR A 8 2.23 11.32 -12.52
C THR A 8 2.00 11.83 -13.93
N GLN A 9 2.93 11.60 -14.86
CA GLN A 9 2.79 12.01 -16.25
C GLN A 9 1.57 11.35 -16.91
N ARG A 10 1.40 10.04 -16.75
CA ARG A 10 0.23 9.31 -17.27
C ARG A 10 -1.10 9.86 -16.72
N ALA A 11 -1.12 10.23 -15.43
CA ALA A 11 -2.30 10.81 -14.81
C ALA A 11 -2.63 12.20 -15.43
N LEU A 12 -1.61 13.03 -15.70
CA LEU A 12 -1.78 14.32 -16.37
C LEU A 12 -2.25 14.16 -17.81
N ASP A 13 -1.70 13.19 -18.55
CA ASP A 13 -2.11 12.88 -19.91
C ASP A 13 -3.57 12.40 -19.97
N LEU A 14 -3.99 11.59 -18.99
CA LEU A 14 -5.38 11.18 -18.85
C LEU A 14 -6.28 12.37 -18.52
N ALA A 15 -5.86 13.21 -17.58
CA ALA A 15 -6.61 14.41 -17.21
C ALA A 15 -6.70 15.45 -18.35
N ALA A 16 -5.82 15.39 -19.35
CA ALA A 16 -5.83 16.26 -20.52
C ALA A 16 -6.71 15.77 -21.68
N ARG A 17 -7.40 14.62 -21.52
CA ARG A 17 -8.27 14.06 -22.56
C ARG A 17 -9.49 14.95 -22.81
N LYS A 18 -9.84 15.13 -24.09
CA LYS A 18 -10.99 15.98 -24.49
C LYS A 18 -12.33 15.47 -24.00
N GLU A 19 -12.44 14.16 -23.82
CA GLU A 19 -13.66 13.47 -23.37
C GLU A 19 -14.12 13.90 -21.97
N ILE A 20 -13.22 14.51 -21.19
CA ILE A 20 -13.54 14.98 -19.82
C ILE A 20 -13.52 16.50 -19.70
N ASP A 21 -13.40 17.25 -20.83
CA ASP A 21 -13.32 18.72 -20.81
C ASP A 21 -14.50 19.38 -20.10
N GLU A 22 -15.72 18.86 -20.28
CA GLU A 22 -16.93 19.39 -19.62
C GLU A 22 -16.93 19.23 -18.07
N PHE A 23 -16.13 18.29 -17.55
CA PHE A 23 -16.00 18.04 -16.11
C PHE A 23 -14.72 18.60 -15.52
N ARG A 24 -13.79 19.08 -16.36
CA ARG A 24 -12.47 19.54 -15.96
C ARG A 24 -12.46 21.03 -15.63
N GLY A 25 -12.12 21.35 -14.38
CA GLY A 25 -11.81 22.71 -13.97
C GLY A 25 -10.35 23.11 -14.17
N ALA A 26 -9.94 24.19 -13.54
CA ALA A 26 -8.53 24.58 -13.52
C ALA A 26 -7.68 23.53 -12.76
N PRO A 27 -6.47 23.21 -13.23
CA PRO A 27 -5.60 22.26 -12.56
C PRO A 27 -5.21 22.76 -11.17
N HIS A 28 -5.41 21.91 -10.17
CA HIS A 28 -5.04 22.17 -8.78
C HIS A 28 -3.58 21.79 -8.50
N ALA A 29 -3.11 20.72 -9.11
CA ALA A 29 -1.75 20.17 -8.97
C ALA A 29 -1.34 19.47 -10.28
N PRO A 30 -0.04 19.41 -10.60
CA PRO A 30 1.10 20.08 -9.95
C PRO A 30 1.03 21.60 -10.08
N PRO A 31 1.88 22.37 -9.33
CA PRO A 31 1.93 23.81 -9.46
C PRO A 31 2.36 24.23 -10.87
N LYS A 32 1.84 25.36 -11.35
CA LYS A 32 2.12 25.87 -12.71
C LYS A 32 3.60 26.13 -12.99
N GLU A 33 4.38 26.31 -11.95
CA GLU A 33 5.83 26.55 -11.96
C GLU A 33 6.63 25.27 -12.20
N ALA A 34 6.07 24.09 -11.93
CA ALA A 34 6.72 22.80 -12.15
C ALA A 34 6.72 22.45 -13.65
N LYS A 35 7.68 23.01 -14.39
CA LYS A 35 7.79 22.88 -15.86
C LYS A 35 8.85 21.89 -16.30
N THR A 36 9.87 21.69 -15.48
CA THR A 36 10.97 20.77 -15.78
C THR A 36 10.76 19.41 -15.08
N LYS A 37 11.48 18.39 -15.55
CA LYS A 37 11.51 17.09 -14.88
C LYS A 37 11.94 17.25 -13.42
N GLN A 38 12.95 18.09 -13.16
CA GLN A 38 13.46 18.32 -11.80
C GLN A 38 12.39 18.97 -10.91
N ASP A 39 11.68 20.00 -11.41
CA ASP A 39 10.60 20.63 -10.65
C ASP A 39 9.50 19.63 -10.29
N MET A 40 9.16 18.73 -11.22
CA MET A 40 8.18 17.68 -10.99
C MET A 40 8.66 16.66 -9.94
N GLU A 41 9.93 16.23 -10.00
CA GLU A 41 10.51 15.35 -9.00
C GLU A 41 10.52 15.99 -7.61
N ASP A 42 10.87 17.27 -7.52
CA ASP A 42 10.90 18.02 -6.26
C ASP A 42 9.49 18.21 -5.69
N TRP A 43 8.52 18.47 -6.55
CA TRP A 43 7.11 18.53 -6.15
C TRP A 43 6.62 17.16 -5.63
N ILE A 44 6.89 16.07 -6.34
CA ILE A 44 6.53 14.71 -5.91
C ILE A 44 7.15 14.41 -4.54
N ARG A 45 8.45 14.71 -4.33
CA ARG A 45 9.13 14.48 -3.03
C ARG A 45 8.48 15.23 -1.88
N LYS A 46 7.93 16.42 -2.13
CA LYS A 46 7.29 17.25 -1.10
C LYS A 46 5.85 16.84 -0.80
N THR A 47 5.16 16.25 -1.79
CA THR A 47 3.71 16.04 -1.73
C THR A 47 3.26 14.58 -1.72
N ALA A 48 4.16 13.64 -2.06
CA ALA A 48 3.83 12.23 -2.04
C ALA A 48 3.50 11.75 -0.62
N LEU A 49 2.33 11.15 -0.48
CA LEU A 49 1.81 10.62 0.77
C LEU A 49 1.40 9.16 0.56
N THR A 50 1.39 8.39 1.64
CA THR A 50 0.73 7.07 1.61
C THR A 50 -0.77 7.26 1.49
N VAL A 51 -1.43 6.44 0.64
CA VAL A 51 -2.88 6.47 0.48
C VAL A 51 -3.50 5.45 1.43
N HIS A 52 -3.29 5.66 2.74
CA HIS A 52 -3.82 4.81 3.82
C HIS A 52 -3.43 3.32 3.72
N HIS A 53 -2.25 3.03 3.15
CA HIS A 53 -1.73 1.67 3.03
C HIS A 53 -0.37 1.49 3.74
N PRO A 54 -0.19 1.94 5.01
CA PRO A 54 1.02 1.62 5.76
C PRO A 54 1.09 0.11 6.01
N SER A 55 2.24 -0.49 5.76
CA SER A 55 2.45 -1.94 5.87
C SER A 55 3.91 -2.25 6.19
N SER A 56 4.21 -3.52 6.45
CA SER A 56 5.58 -4.06 6.48
C SER A 56 6.49 -3.49 7.58
N THR A 57 5.95 -2.98 8.70
CA THR A 57 6.74 -2.49 9.84
C THR A 57 7.08 -3.56 10.88
N CYS A 58 6.34 -4.67 10.88
CA CYS A 58 6.59 -5.87 11.70
C CYS A 58 6.60 -7.14 10.84
N PRO A 59 7.46 -7.24 9.80
CA PRO A 59 7.30 -8.26 8.77
C PRO A 59 7.57 -9.67 9.27
N ILE A 60 6.79 -10.63 8.75
CA ILE A 60 7.04 -12.06 8.91
C ILE A 60 8.45 -12.38 8.37
N GLY A 61 9.20 -13.18 9.12
CA GLY A 61 10.55 -13.59 8.78
C GLY A 61 11.64 -12.78 9.49
N THR A 62 11.39 -11.52 9.87
CA THR A 62 12.34 -10.70 10.62
C THR A 62 11.85 -10.31 12.02
N VAL A 63 10.62 -9.86 12.13
CA VAL A 63 10.00 -9.49 13.42
C VAL A 63 9.08 -10.58 13.93
N LEU A 64 8.36 -11.25 13.02
CA LEU A 64 7.38 -12.27 13.34
C LEU A 64 7.79 -13.63 12.76
N ASP A 65 7.37 -14.70 13.47
CA ASP A 65 7.37 -16.05 12.93
C ASP A 65 6.15 -16.28 11.99
N PRO A 66 6.07 -17.45 11.28
CA PRO A 66 4.92 -17.76 10.43
C PRO A 66 3.57 -17.83 11.16
N GLU A 67 3.56 -18.00 12.47
CA GLU A 67 2.37 -17.97 13.33
C GLU A 67 2.07 -16.57 13.89
N LEU A 68 2.74 -15.53 13.33
CA LEU A 68 2.57 -14.12 13.71
C LEU A 68 3.00 -13.79 15.15
N ARG A 69 3.82 -14.63 15.79
CA ARG A 69 4.39 -14.34 17.11
C ARG A 69 5.61 -13.45 16.96
N VAL A 70 5.77 -12.52 17.90
CA VAL A 70 6.94 -11.65 17.94
C VAL A 70 8.17 -12.43 18.40
N HIS A 71 9.25 -12.41 17.64
CA HIS A 71 10.50 -13.05 18.03
C HIS A 71 11.01 -12.51 19.36
N GLY A 72 11.37 -13.43 20.27
CA GLY A 72 11.95 -13.08 21.57
C GLY A 72 10.95 -12.58 22.63
N ILE A 73 9.65 -12.54 22.34
CA ILE A 73 8.61 -12.15 23.29
C ILE A 73 7.53 -13.22 23.35
N GLU A 74 7.30 -13.77 24.54
CA GLU A 74 6.26 -14.77 24.74
C GLU A 74 4.86 -14.14 24.81
N GLY A 75 3.87 -14.83 24.24
CA GLY A 75 2.46 -14.46 24.34
C GLY A 75 2.04 -13.24 23.51
N LEU A 76 2.91 -12.69 22.66
CA LEU A 76 2.61 -11.53 21.82
C LEU A 76 2.54 -11.93 20.34
N ARG A 77 1.50 -11.45 19.66
CA ARG A 77 1.35 -11.52 18.19
C ARG A 77 1.01 -10.15 17.60
N VAL A 78 1.35 -9.98 16.33
CA VAL A 78 0.92 -8.83 15.53
C VAL A 78 0.17 -9.33 14.31
N VAL A 79 -1.08 -8.89 14.15
CA VAL A 79 -2.02 -9.41 13.13
C VAL A 79 -2.68 -8.23 12.40
N ASP A 80 -1.90 -7.54 11.59
CA ASP A 80 -2.38 -6.44 10.75
C ASP A 80 -1.47 -6.28 9.51
N ALA A 81 -1.65 -5.21 8.74
CA ALA A 81 -0.86 -4.95 7.55
C ALA A 81 0.65 -4.83 7.82
N SER A 82 1.07 -4.52 9.04
CA SER A 82 2.48 -4.42 9.41
C SER A 82 3.21 -5.77 9.31
N ALA A 83 2.47 -6.89 9.45
CA ALA A 83 3.01 -8.24 9.36
C ALA A 83 3.37 -8.66 7.91
N MET A 84 2.90 -7.95 6.91
CA MET A 84 3.23 -8.26 5.50
C MET A 84 4.74 -8.08 5.26
N PRO A 85 5.43 -9.06 4.63
CA PRO A 85 6.84 -8.89 4.24
C PRO A 85 7.06 -7.77 3.24
N ASN A 86 6.13 -7.61 2.31
CA ASN A 86 6.07 -6.53 1.31
C ASN A 86 4.62 -6.13 1.08
N ILE A 87 4.43 -4.89 0.61
CA ILE A 87 3.10 -4.43 0.20
C ILE A 87 2.62 -5.23 -1.02
N VAL A 88 1.35 -5.62 -1.01
CA VAL A 88 0.73 -6.31 -2.15
C VAL A 88 0.39 -5.32 -3.27
N THR A 89 0.23 -5.83 -4.50
CA THR A 89 -0.07 -5.02 -5.70
C THR A 89 -1.52 -4.57 -5.83
N ALA A 90 -2.32 -4.73 -4.76
CA ALA A 90 -3.72 -4.35 -4.69
C ALA A 90 -4.02 -3.64 -3.36
N HIS A 91 -5.29 -3.27 -3.14
CA HIS A 91 -5.70 -2.77 -1.83
C HIS A 91 -5.43 -3.80 -0.74
N ILE A 92 -4.74 -3.37 0.33
CA ILE A 92 -4.25 -4.27 1.38
C ILE A 92 -5.35 -4.88 2.25
N ASN A 93 -6.55 -4.29 2.25
CA ASN A 93 -7.62 -4.65 3.18
C ASN A 93 -8.06 -6.12 3.08
N ALA A 94 -8.21 -6.66 1.87
CA ALA A 94 -8.57 -8.07 1.66
C ALA A 94 -7.51 -9.02 2.25
N CYS A 95 -6.22 -8.68 2.08
CA CYS A 95 -5.12 -9.45 2.66
C CYS A 95 -5.10 -9.36 4.19
N VAL A 96 -5.45 -8.20 4.76
CA VAL A 96 -5.56 -8.04 6.22
C VAL A 96 -6.67 -8.93 6.78
N TYR A 97 -7.85 -8.96 6.15
CA TYR A 97 -8.92 -9.89 6.55
C TYR A 97 -8.48 -11.34 6.48
N MET A 98 -7.88 -11.77 5.37
CA MET A 98 -7.35 -13.13 5.23
C MET A 98 -6.35 -13.50 6.33
N MET A 99 -5.43 -12.59 6.65
CA MET A 99 -4.44 -12.79 7.71
C MET A 99 -5.12 -12.88 9.09
N ALA A 100 -6.11 -12.01 9.35
CA ALA A 100 -6.82 -11.97 10.61
C ALA A 100 -7.64 -13.26 10.85
N GLU A 101 -8.37 -13.74 9.86
CA GLU A 101 -9.12 -14.99 9.91
C GLU A 101 -8.19 -16.18 10.18
N LYS A 102 -7.10 -16.29 9.42
CA LYS A 102 -6.12 -17.34 9.62
C LYS A 102 -5.48 -17.27 11.03
N ALA A 103 -5.15 -16.08 11.49
CA ALA A 103 -4.58 -15.88 12.83
C ALA A 103 -5.57 -16.25 13.93
N ALA A 104 -6.85 -15.93 13.77
CA ALA A 104 -7.90 -16.30 14.71
C ALA A 104 -8.00 -17.83 14.86
N ASP A 105 -7.94 -18.57 13.75
CA ASP A 105 -7.93 -20.04 13.79
C ASP A 105 -6.68 -20.59 14.46
N MET A 106 -5.50 -20.06 14.15
CA MET A 106 -4.25 -20.45 14.82
C MET A 106 -4.27 -20.19 16.33
N ILE A 107 -4.81 -19.03 16.76
CA ILE A 107 -4.93 -18.68 18.18
C ILE A 107 -5.90 -19.63 18.91
N ARG A 108 -6.96 -20.04 18.22
CA ARG A 108 -7.97 -20.99 18.76
C ARG A 108 -7.54 -22.45 18.68
N GLY A 109 -6.41 -22.75 18.04
CA GLY A 109 -5.94 -24.12 17.81
C GLY A 109 -6.80 -24.90 16.82
N LEU A 110 -7.49 -24.21 15.91
CA LEU A 110 -8.30 -24.84 14.87
C LEU A 110 -7.43 -25.32 13.71
N PRO A 111 -7.79 -26.45 13.05
CA PRO A 111 -7.09 -26.91 11.86
C PRO A 111 -7.25 -25.90 10.70
N PRO A 112 -6.28 -25.83 9.77
CA PRO A 112 -6.41 -25.02 8.56
C PRO A 112 -7.68 -25.39 7.77
N MET A 113 -8.36 -24.38 7.25
CA MET A 113 -9.48 -24.63 6.34
C MET A 113 -9.00 -25.41 5.10
N PRO A 114 -9.79 -26.38 4.61
CA PRO A 114 -9.46 -27.05 3.37
C PRO A 114 -9.41 -26.05 2.21
N ALA A 115 -8.51 -26.32 1.24
CA ALA A 115 -8.46 -25.50 0.02
C ALA A 115 -9.84 -25.53 -0.68
N ALA A 116 -10.26 -24.38 -1.17
CA ALA A 116 -11.44 -24.32 -2.03
C ALA A 116 -11.20 -25.18 -3.30
N ALA A 117 -12.17 -26.00 -3.64
CA ALA A 117 -12.11 -26.85 -4.84
C ALA A 117 -12.26 -26.01 -6.12
#